data_79af07bd851df2f0488c22503d25462f
#
_entry.id   79af07bd851df2f0488c22503d25462f
#
_cell.length_a   1.000
_cell.length_b   1.000
_cell.length_c   1.000
_cell.angle_alpha   90.00
_cell.angle_beta   90.00
_cell.angle_gamma   90.00
#
_symmetry.space_group_name_H-M   'P 1'
#
loop_
_entity.id
_entity.type
_entity.pdbx_description
1 polymer ?
#
loop_
_entity_poly.entity_id
_entity_poly.type
_entity_poly.pdbx_seq_one_letter_code
_entity_poly.pdbx_strand_id
1 'polypeptide(L)'
;VMIPILLLLTVLLLVRNYLSHKKKSNTTVDPKTLKKSESSTVQGIISESADNISSVVSRTNKIYTDVLKGLAKEDVKALKKSKKGVDKLDQEVEDLRDNIFYLIKNLDETSVRGSSFYITILAYLTDMTQSLDFISKKSYKHINNNHKKLKFNQIKDLQEIDDSLDGLLVE
;
A
#
# COMPACT_ATOMS: atom_id res chain seq x y z
N VAL A 1 32.54 23.95 -27.73
CA VAL A 1 32.17 24.21 -26.31
C VAL A 1 30.88 23.51 -25.90
N MET A 2 29.99 23.10 -26.83
CA MET A 2 28.69 22.44 -26.52
C MET A 2 28.77 20.98 -26.15
N ILE A 3 29.75 20.23 -26.66
CA ILE A 3 29.91 18.76 -26.42
C ILE A 3 30.19 18.39 -24.96
N PRO A 4 31.09 19.08 -24.22
CA PRO A 4 31.37 18.72 -22.83
C PRO A 4 30.20 18.97 -21.87
N ILE A 5 29.34 19.96 -22.16
CA ILE A 5 28.15 20.26 -21.34
C ILE A 5 27.10 19.16 -21.49
N LEU A 6 26.89 18.64 -22.68
CA LEU A 6 25.96 17.54 -22.95
C LEU A 6 26.41 16.24 -22.27
N LEU A 7 27.71 15.96 -22.28
CA LEU A 7 28.34 14.82 -21.62
C LEU A 7 28.20 14.91 -20.10
N LEU A 8 28.39 16.09 -19.53
CA LEU A 8 28.22 16.32 -18.09
C LEU A 8 26.75 16.11 -17.66
N LEU A 9 25.80 16.54 -18.50
CA LEU A 9 24.38 16.40 -18.24
C LEU A 9 23.93 14.93 -18.29
N THR A 10 24.46 14.14 -19.23
CA THR A 10 24.17 12.71 -19.32
C THR A 10 24.75 11.93 -18.15
N VAL A 11 25.98 12.25 -17.71
CA VAL A 11 26.61 11.65 -16.52
C VAL A 11 25.82 11.99 -15.25
N LEU A 12 25.35 13.24 -15.10
CA LEU A 12 24.49 13.65 -13.97
C LEU A 12 23.15 12.90 -13.93
N LEU A 13 22.53 12.68 -15.11
CA LEU A 13 21.31 11.89 -15.21
C LEU A 13 21.53 10.43 -14.89
N LEU A 14 22.64 9.83 -15.33
CA LEU A 14 23.00 8.44 -15.00
C LEU A 14 23.30 8.27 -13.51
N VAL A 15 24.05 9.19 -12.90
CA VAL A 15 24.34 9.18 -11.46
C VAL A 15 23.04 9.37 -10.66
N ARG A 16 22.14 10.25 -11.08
CA ARG A 16 20.85 10.46 -10.41
C ARG A 16 19.96 9.23 -10.51
N ASN A 17 19.98 8.55 -11.66
CA ASN A 17 19.23 7.31 -11.89
C ASN A 17 19.83 6.14 -11.06
N TYR A 18 21.16 6.04 -11.00
CA TYR A 18 21.88 5.06 -10.18
C TYR A 18 21.64 5.27 -8.68
N LEU A 19 21.69 6.51 -8.20
CA LEU A 19 21.41 6.86 -6.80
C LEU A 19 19.92 6.66 -6.44
N SER A 20 19.01 6.88 -7.40
CA SER A 20 17.59 6.59 -7.23
C SER A 20 17.33 5.08 -7.11
N HIS A 21 18.02 4.26 -7.90
CA HIS A 21 17.95 2.80 -7.77
C HIS A 21 18.58 2.29 -6.47
N LYS A 22 19.72 2.87 -6.04
CA LYS A 22 20.39 2.48 -4.78
C LYS A 22 19.58 2.90 -3.54
N LYS A 23 18.78 3.97 -3.63
CA LYS A 23 17.90 4.42 -2.55
C LYS A 23 16.67 3.51 -2.35
N LYS A 24 16.31 2.69 -3.37
CA LYS A 24 15.29 1.62 -3.27
C LYS A 24 15.80 0.37 -2.54
N SER A 25 17.12 0.18 -2.46
CA SER A 25 17.74 -1.05 -1.92
C SER A 25 18.10 -0.99 -0.43
N ASN A 26 18.09 0.19 0.20
CA ASN A 26 18.36 0.34 1.63
C ASN A 26 17.09 0.73 2.40
N THR A 27 16.08 -0.14 2.36
CA THR A 27 14.93 -0.01 3.26
C THR A 27 15.34 -0.69 4.57
N THR A 28 15.63 0.11 5.58
CA THR A 28 15.58 -0.34 6.98
C THR A 28 14.27 -1.11 7.15
N VAL A 29 14.36 -2.34 7.60
CA VAL A 29 13.20 -3.19 7.86
C VAL A 29 12.30 -2.46 8.84
N ASP A 30 11.23 -1.86 8.33
CA ASP A 30 10.17 -1.27 9.13
C ASP A 30 9.50 -2.45 9.87
N PRO A 31 9.37 -2.44 11.21
CA PRO A 31 8.79 -3.54 11.97
C PRO A 31 7.33 -3.85 11.59
N LYS A 32 6.75 -3.08 10.68
CA LYS A 32 5.40 -3.26 10.13
C LYS A 32 5.37 -3.86 8.72
N THR A 33 6.51 -4.24 8.15
CA THR A 33 6.55 -4.90 6.85
C THR A 33 5.88 -6.27 6.92
N LEU A 34 5.05 -6.57 5.94
CA LEU A 34 4.36 -7.85 5.85
C LEU A 34 5.36 -9.00 5.70
N LYS A 35 5.13 -10.09 6.41
CA LYS A 35 6.00 -11.26 6.39
C LYS A 35 5.65 -12.15 5.20
N LYS A 36 6.65 -12.55 4.45
CA LYS A 36 6.50 -13.62 3.45
C LYS A 36 6.30 -14.93 4.18
N SER A 37 5.40 -15.78 3.66
CA SER A 37 5.19 -17.10 4.23
C SER A 37 6.42 -17.98 4.00
N GLU A 38 6.94 -18.55 5.07
CA GLU A 38 8.04 -19.52 5.07
C GLU A 38 7.55 -20.92 5.47
N SER A 39 6.28 -21.03 5.86
CA SER A 39 5.72 -22.29 6.28
C SER A 39 5.41 -23.21 5.11
N SER A 40 5.77 -24.48 5.26
CA SER A 40 5.41 -25.55 4.32
C SER A 40 4.12 -26.29 4.71
N THR A 41 3.50 -25.89 5.83
CA THR A 41 2.26 -26.51 6.32
C THR A 41 1.05 -25.61 6.11
N VAL A 42 -0.13 -26.20 5.82
CA VAL A 42 -1.39 -25.45 5.64
C VAL A 42 -1.69 -24.60 6.87
N GLN A 43 -1.51 -25.16 8.08
CA GLN A 43 -1.77 -24.45 9.33
C GLN A 43 -0.84 -23.25 9.50
N GLY A 44 0.44 -23.37 9.15
CA GLY A 44 1.40 -22.28 9.19
C GLY A 44 1.06 -21.17 8.19
N ILE A 45 0.69 -21.53 6.96
CA ILE A 45 0.27 -20.57 5.91
C ILE A 45 -0.97 -19.79 6.39
N ILE A 46 -1.95 -20.46 6.97
CA ILE A 46 -3.17 -19.82 7.50
C ILE A 46 -2.82 -18.84 8.63
N SER A 47 -1.97 -19.26 9.59
CA SER A 47 -1.57 -18.40 10.70
C SER A 47 -0.82 -17.15 10.23
N GLU A 48 0.17 -17.32 9.36
CA GLU A 48 0.93 -16.20 8.79
C GLU A 48 0.04 -15.26 7.95
N SER A 49 -0.96 -15.83 7.25
CA SER A 49 -1.92 -15.05 6.48
C SER A 49 -2.81 -14.18 7.37
N ALA A 50 -3.25 -14.68 8.52
CA ALA A 50 -4.08 -13.94 9.45
C ALA A 50 -3.36 -12.69 9.98
N ASP A 51 -2.09 -12.80 10.33
CA ASP A 51 -1.26 -11.67 10.77
C ASP A 51 -1.11 -10.61 9.65
N ASN A 52 -0.87 -11.06 8.43
CA ASN A 52 -0.73 -10.17 7.27
C ASN A 52 -2.05 -9.47 6.94
N ILE A 53 -3.18 -10.19 6.97
CA ILE A 53 -4.52 -9.62 6.75
C ILE A 53 -4.79 -8.54 7.78
N SER A 54 -4.62 -8.84 9.06
CA SER A 54 -4.82 -7.88 10.15
C SER A 54 -3.96 -6.62 9.98
N SER A 55 -2.68 -6.80 9.60
CA SER A 55 -1.77 -5.70 9.35
C SER A 55 -2.21 -4.83 8.17
N VAL A 56 -2.58 -5.44 7.03
CA VAL A 56 -3.04 -4.69 5.83
C VAL A 56 -4.31 -3.94 6.13
N VAL A 57 -5.30 -4.59 6.74
CA VAL A 57 -6.60 -3.99 7.06
C VAL A 57 -6.44 -2.80 8.01
N SER A 58 -5.71 -2.98 9.11
CA SER A 58 -5.45 -1.90 10.08
C SER A 58 -4.72 -0.71 9.45
N ARG A 59 -3.73 -0.97 8.58
CA ARG A 59 -2.98 0.09 7.90
C ARG A 59 -3.81 0.79 6.83
N THR A 60 -4.65 0.05 6.09
CA THR A 60 -5.61 0.62 5.13
C THR A 60 -6.55 1.58 5.82
N ASN A 61 -7.16 1.15 6.92
CA ASN A 61 -8.06 1.98 7.71
C ASN A 61 -7.37 3.25 8.19
N LYS A 62 -6.20 3.12 8.81
CA LYS A 62 -5.42 4.27 9.27
C LYS A 62 -5.10 5.25 8.13
N ILE A 63 -4.68 4.76 6.95
CA ILE A 63 -4.37 5.63 5.81
C ILE A 63 -5.64 6.32 5.31
N TYR A 64 -6.78 5.62 5.29
CA TYR A 64 -8.08 6.20 4.92
C TYR A 64 -8.44 7.37 5.85
N THR A 65 -8.40 7.15 7.16
CA THR A 65 -8.61 8.21 8.17
C THR A 65 -7.64 9.39 7.99
N ASP A 66 -6.36 9.12 7.71
CA ASP A 66 -5.36 10.16 7.45
C ASP A 66 -5.68 10.97 6.17
N VAL A 67 -6.22 10.31 5.13
CA VAL A 67 -6.70 10.98 3.90
C VAL A 67 -7.88 11.90 4.20
N LEU A 68 -8.87 11.43 4.96
CA LEU A 68 -10.03 12.26 5.35
C LEU A 68 -9.62 13.48 6.16
N LYS A 69 -8.72 13.30 7.14
CA LYS A 69 -8.15 14.41 7.93
C LYS A 69 -7.38 15.40 7.05
N GLY A 70 -6.62 14.89 6.08
CA GLY A 70 -5.90 15.71 5.09
C GLY A 70 -6.84 16.53 4.20
N LEU A 71 -7.95 15.92 3.73
CA LEU A 71 -8.99 16.59 2.97
C LEU A 71 -9.71 17.69 3.78
N ALA A 72 -10.12 17.36 5.00
CA ALA A 72 -10.83 18.29 5.88
C ALA A 72 -10.00 19.53 6.23
N LYS A 73 -8.67 19.35 6.38
CA LYS A 73 -7.70 20.41 6.71
C LYS A 73 -7.04 21.05 5.49
N GLU A 74 -7.33 20.56 4.28
CA GLU A 74 -6.65 20.96 3.05
C GLU A 74 -5.12 20.81 3.09
N ASP A 75 -4.65 19.79 3.84
CA ASP A 75 -3.22 19.55 4.04
C ASP A 75 -2.62 18.70 2.91
N VAL A 76 -2.07 19.39 1.91
CA VAL A 76 -1.37 18.76 0.76
C VAL A 76 -0.22 17.85 1.20
N LYS A 77 0.51 18.21 2.29
CA LYS A 77 1.65 17.43 2.76
C LYS A 77 1.18 16.11 3.39
N ALA A 78 0.11 16.17 4.20
CA ALA A 78 -0.51 14.98 4.78
C ALA A 78 -1.02 14.05 3.67
N LEU A 79 -1.76 14.56 2.69
CA LEU A 79 -2.27 13.79 1.57
C LEU A 79 -1.14 13.16 0.72
N LYS A 80 -0.04 13.89 0.49
CA LYS A 80 1.14 13.34 -0.18
C LYS A 80 1.80 12.22 0.62
N LYS A 81 1.81 12.32 1.96
CA LYS A 81 2.32 11.26 2.85
C LYS A 81 1.44 10.02 2.79
N SER A 82 0.11 10.20 2.87
CA SER A 82 -0.87 9.11 2.75
C SER A 82 -0.72 8.36 1.43
N LYS A 83 -0.62 9.08 0.30
CA LYS A 83 -0.37 8.48 -1.01
C LYS A 83 0.88 7.60 -1.03
N LYS A 84 2.01 8.08 -0.47
CA LYS A 84 3.23 7.26 -0.37
C LYS A 84 3.04 6.02 0.53
N GLY A 85 2.21 6.15 1.56
CA GLY A 85 1.85 5.03 2.42
C GLY A 85 1.08 3.94 1.67
N VAL A 86 0.16 4.35 0.79
CA VAL A 86 -0.58 3.43 -0.08
C VAL A 86 0.35 2.75 -1.08
N ASP A 87 1.19 3.53 -1.79
CA ASP A 87 2.15 2.98 -2.76
C ASP A 87 3.02 1.87 -2.12
N LYS A 88 3.42 2.07 -0.85
CA LYS A 88 4.20 1.08 -0.10
C LYS A 88 3.38 -0.15 0.28
N LEU A 89 2.15 0.05 0.74
CA LEU A 89 1.27 -1.04 1.15
C LEU A 89 0.88 -1.91 -0.04
N ASP A 90 0.58 -1.30 -1.18
CA ASP A 90 0.26 -1.98 -2.43
C ASP A 90 1.44 -2.86 -2.89
N GLN A 91 2.67 -2.34 -2.87
CA GLN A 91 3.85 -3.11 -3.19
C GLN A 91 4.05 -4.31 -2.25
N GLU A 92 3.80 -4.16 -0.96
CA GLU A 92 3.91 -5.25 0.02
C GLU A 92 2.86 -6.35 -0.24
N VAL A 93 1.64 -5.98 -0.61
CA VAL A 93 0.58 -6.95 -0.97
C VAL A 93 0.94 -7.69 -2.26
N GLU A 94 1.48 -7.01 -3.27
CA GLU A 94 1.99 -7.64 -4.48
C GLU A 94 3.13 -8.62 -4.17
N ASP A 95 4.08 -8.24 -3.32
CA ASP A 95 5.18 -9.10 -2.89
C ASP A 95 4.68 -10.36 -2.15
N LEU A 96 3.61 -10.25 -1.35
CA LEU A 96 2.96 -11.39 -0.72
C LEU A 96 2.33 -12.32 -1.75
N ARG A 97 1.63 -11.77 -2.74
CA ARG A 97 1.00 -12.54 -3.81
C ARG A 97 2.03 -13.32 -4.60
N ASP A 98 3.13 -12.69 -4.98
CA ASP A 98 4.21 -13.34 -5.73
C ASP A 98 4.86 -14.45 -4.91
N ASN A 99 5.04 -14.26 -3.61
CA ASN A 99 5.59 -15.26 -2.71
C ASN A 99 4.69 -16.49 -2.59
N ILE A 100 3.38 -16.32 -2.48
CA ILE A 100 2.46 -17.46 -2.35
C ILE A 100 2.40 -18.30 -3.62
N PHE A 101 2.49 -17.70 -4.80
CA PHE A 101 2.58 -18.45 -6.07
C PHE A 101 3.84 -19.32 -6.16
N TYR A 102 4.97 -18.82 -5.63
CA TYR A 102 6.20 -19.60 -5.54
C TYR A 102 6.05 -20.79 -4.59
N LEU A 103 5.42 -20.58 -3.43
CA LEU A 103 5.20 -21.63 -2.44
C LEU A 103 4.27 -22.73 -2.94
N ILE A 104 3.16 -22.36 -3.60
CA ILE A 104 2.16 -23.33 -4.09
C ILE A 104 2.77 -24.36 -5.05
N LYS A 105 3.75 -23.98 -5.87
CA LYS A 105 4.43 -24.89 -6.76
C LYS A 105 5.13 -26.05 -6.07
N ASN A 106 5.44 -25.90 -4.78
CA ASN A 106 6.20 -26.86 -3.98
C ASN A 106 5.34 -27.58 -2.93
N LEU A 107 4.03 -27.32 -2.91
CA LEU A 107 3.11 -27.93 -1.95
C LEU A 107 2.51 -29.24 -2.48
N ASP A 108 2.15 -30.11 -1.56
CA ASP A 108 1.36 -31.32 -1.85
C ASP A 108 -0.11 -30.96 -2.18
N GLU A 109 -0.84 -31.95 -2.69
CA GLU A 109 -2.22 -31.76 -3.18
C GLU A 109 -3.21 -31.35 -2.07
N THR A 110 -2.96 -31.73 -0.82
CA THR A 110 -3.80 -31.37 0.32
C THR A 110 -3.57 -29.92 0.76
N SER A 111 -2.35 -29.46 0.67
CA SER A 111 -1.94 -28.10 0.99
C SER A 111 -2.38 -27.06 -0.05
N VAL A 112 -2.59 -27.48 -1.30
CA VAL A 112 -3.11 -26.62 -2.38
C VAL A 112 -4.51 -26.07 -2.05
N ARG A 113 -5.38 -26.84 -1.39
CA ARG A 113 -6.72 -26.37 -1.00
C ARG A 113 -6.66 -25.23 0.02
N GLY A 114 -5.78 -25.35 1.02
CA GLY A 114 -5.56 -24.26 1.98
C GLY A 114 -4.99 -22.99 1.35
N SER A 115 -4.09 -23.17 0.37
CA SER A 115 -3.50 -22.07 -0.38
C SER A 115 -4.51 -21.32 -1.25
N SER A 116 -5.51 -22.01 -1.79
CA SER A 116 -6.57 -21.38 -2.60
C SER A 116 -7.39 -20.36 -1.79
N PHE A 117 -7.66 -20.65 -0.51
CA PHE A 117 -8.28 -19.68 0.38
C PHE A 117 -7.41 -18.43 0.55
N TYR A 118 -6.10 -18.62 0.78
CA TYR A 118 -5.17 -17.51 0.95
C TYR A 118 -5.04 -16.66 -0.33
N ILE A 119 -5.02 -17.28 -1.50
CA ILE A 119 -5.03 -16.55 -2.79
C ILE A 119 -6.26 -15.64 -2.89
N THR A 120 -7.43 -16.14 -2.50
CA THR A 120 -8.67 -15.34 -2.50
C THR A 120 -8.55 -14.13 -1.57
N ILE A 121 -8.00 -14.34 -0.37
CA ILE A 121 -7.75 -13.24 0.57
C ILE A 121 -6.78 -12.21 -0.02
N LEU A 122 -5.68 -12.64 -0.63
CA LEU A 122 -4.73 -11.73 -1.27
C LEU A 122 -5.37 -10.92 -2.41
N ALA A 123 -6.30 -11.52 -3.17
CA ALA A 123 -7.06 -10.77 -4.17
C ALA A 123 -7.89 -9.64 -3.53
N TYR A 124 -8.59 -9.91 -2.42
CA TYR A 124 -9.33 -8.88 -1.70
C TYR A 124 -8.42 -7.80 -1.10
N LEU A 125 -7.25 -8.17 -0.58
CA LEU A 125 -6.28 -7.18 -0.10
C LEU A 125 -5.76 -6.29 -1.23
N THR A 126 -5.53 -6.88 -2.42
CA THR A 126 -5.15 -6.12 -3.62
C THR A 126 -6.25 -5.14 -4.02
N ASP A 127 -7.50 -5.57 -4.09
CA ASP A 127 -8.64 -4.68 -4.41
C ASP A 127 -8.78 -3.55 -3.40
N MET A 128 -8.53 -3.83 -2.12
CA MET A 128 -8.59 -2.85 -1.04
C MET A 128 -7.47 -1.80 -1.16
N THR A 129 -6.22 -2.23 -1.43
CA THR A 129 -5.11 -1.29 -1.62
C THR A 129 -5.26 -0.45 -2.88
N GLN A 130 -5.76 -1.03 -3.98
CA GLN A 130 -6.05 -0.29 -5.21
C GLN A 130 -7.17 0.74 -5.04
N SER A 131 -8.22 0.40 -4.31
CA SER A 131 -9.30 1.33 -3.97
C SER A 131 -8.79 2.50 -3.14
N LEU A 132 -7.94 2.21 -2.14
CA LEU A 132 -7.32 3.24 -1.31
C LEU A 132 -6.35 4.12 -2.12
N ASP A 133 -5.61 3.54 -3.07
CA ASP A 133 -4.76 4.28 -4.00
C ASP A 133 -5.57 5.28 -4.83
N PHE A 134 -6.69 4.83 -5.39
CA PHE A 134 -7.59 5.72 -6.13
C PHE A 134 -8.08 6.87 -5.25
N ILE A 135 -8.56 6.59 -4.03
CA ILE A 135 -9.05 7.60 -3.09
C ILE A 135 -7.94 8.59 -2.73
N SER A 136 -6.76 8.10 -2.37
CA SER A 136 -5.64 8.94 -1.96
C SER A 136 -5.12 9.83 -3.09
N LYS A 137 -5.02 9.30 -4.32
CA LYS A 137 -4.62 10.05 -5.52
C LYS A 137 -5.64 11.13 -5.87
N LYS A 138 -6.94 10.82 -5.81
CA LYS A 138 -8.01 11.79 -6.10
C LYS A 138 -8.05 12.89 -5.05
N SER A 139 -7.94 12.53 -3.78
CA SER A 139 -7.90 13.47 -2.65
C SER A 139 -6.70 14.44 -2.76
N TYR A 140 -5.52 13.89 -3.03
CA TYR A 140 -4.33 14.71 -3.26
C TYR A 140 -4.50 15.68 -4.43
N LYS A 141 -4.99 15.19 -5.58
CA LYS A 141 -5.21 16.03 -6.77
C LYS A 141 -6.25 17.11 -6.50
N HIS A 142 -7.31 16.80 -5.76
CA HIS A 142 -8.37 17.75 -5.44
C HIS A 142 -7.80 18.98 -4.72
N ILE A 143 -7.01 18.77 -3.68
CA ILE A 143 -6.44 19.88 -2.91
C ILE A 143 -5.26 20.55 -3.65
N ASN A 144 -4.37 19.76 -4.25
CA ASN A 144 -3.20 20.28 -4.95
C ASN A 144 -3.56 21.15 -6.17
N ASN A 145 -4.68 20.89 -6.81
CA ASN A 145 -5.19 21.66 -7.96
C ASN A 145 -6.14 22.80 -7.57
N ASN A 146 -6.19 23.15 -6.28
CA ASN A 146 -7.04 24.23 -5.74
C ASN A 146 -8.52 24.09 -6.13
N HIS A 147 -9.04 22.86 -6.17
CA HIS A 147 -10.47 22.66 -6.36
C HIS A 147 -11.27 23.20 -5.17
N LYS A 148 -12.56 23.47 -5.42
CA LYS A 148 -13.47 23.97 -4.41
C LYS A 148 -13.47 23.07 -3.16
N LYS A 149 -13.36 23.69 -1.98
CA LYS A 149 -13.42 23.00 -0.69
C LYS A 149 -14.63 22.10 -0.57
N LEU A 150 -14.44 20.95 0.09
CA LEU A 150 -15.56 20.11 0.48
C LEU A 150 -16.45 20.86 1.48
N LYS A 151 -17.75 20.73 1.31
CA LYS A 151 -18.73 21.29 2.23
C LYS A 151 -18.71 20.49 3.55
N PHE A 152 -19.14 21.14 4.63
CA PHE A 152 -19.20 20.53 5.95
C PHE A 152 -19.97 19.19 5.96
N ASN A 153 -21.13 19.13 5.31
CA ASN A 153 -21.93 17.91 5.21
C ASN A 153 -21.19 16.80 4.45
N GLN A 154 -20.45 17.12 3.38
CA GLN A 154 -19.67 16.12 2.64
C GLN A 154 -18.55 15.52 3.49
N ILE A 155 -17.87 16.35 4.30
CA ILE A 155 -16.85 15.87 5.24
C ILE A 155 -17.50 15.00 6.32
N LYS A 156 -18.67 15.40 6.82
CA LYS A 156 -19.41 14.62 7.80
C LYS A 156 -19.80 13.24 7.27
N ASP A 157 -20.36 13.18 6.05
CA ASP A 157 -20.73 11.93 5.41
C ASP A 157 -19.51 10.99 5.25
N LEU A 158 -18.35 11.54 4.90
CA LEU A 158 -17.10 10.76 4.82
C LEU A 158 -16.62 10.27 6.19
N GLN A 159 -16.80 11.06 7.26
CA GLN A 159 -16.48 10.63 8.63
C GLN A 159 -17.42 9.52 9.11
N GLU A 160 -18.70 9.57 8.78
CA GLU A 160 -19.64 8.49 9.11
C GLU A 160 -19.27 7.16 8.43
N ILE A 161 -18.69 7.22 7.21
CA ILE A 161 -18.13 6.03 6.55
C ILE A 161 -16.88 5.54 7.30
N ASP A 162 -15.99 6.43 7.72
CA ASP A 162 -14.77 6.10 8.49
C ASP A 162 -15.13 5.39 9.81
N ASP A 163 -16.07 5.98 10.56
CA ASP A 163 -16.57 5.41 11.82
C ASP A 163 -17.23 4.02 11.60
N SER A 164 -17.94 3.85 10.49
CA SER A 164 -18.54 2.56 10.14
C SER A 164 -17.50 1.49 9.80
N LEU A 165 -16.42 1.88 9.10
CA LEU A 165 -15.29 0.98 8.80
C LEU A 165 -14.55 0.61 10.09
N ASP A 166 -14.30 1.56 10.98
CA ASP A 166 -13.68 1.29 12.29
C ASP A 166 -14.51 0.29 13.09
N GLY A 167 -15.85 0.43 13.11
CA GLY A 167 -16.75 -0.51 13.79
C GLY A 167 -16.68 -1.94 13.25
N LEU A 168 -16.51 -2.11 11.93
CA LEU A 168 -16.40 -3.42 11.30
C LEU A 168 -15.06 -4.14 11.58
N LEU A 169 -14.02 -3.38 11.96
CA LEU A 169 -12.67 -3.89 12.13
C LEU A 169 -12.31 -4.20 13.60
N VAL A 170 -13.16 -3.83 14.53
CA VAL A 170 -12.96 -4.05 16.00
C VAL A 170 -13.61 -5.36 16.47
N GLU A 171 -14.48 -6.00 15.68
CA GLU A 171 -15.03 -7.33 15.94
C GLU A 171 -14.06 -8.44 15.49
#